data_d94862cc1f9f085fd1d78746d089b191
#
_entry.id   d94862cc1f9f085fd1d78746d089b191
#
_cell.length_a   1.000
_cell.length_b   1.000
_cell.length_c   1.000
_cell.angle_alpha   90.00
_cell.angle_beta   90.00
_cell.angle_gamma   90.00
#
_symmetry.space_group_name_H-M   'P 1'
#
loop_
_entity.id
_entity.type
_entity.pdbx_description
1 polymer ?
#
loop_
_entity_poly.entity_id
_entity_poly.type
_entity_poly.pdbx_seq_one_letter_code
_entity_poly.pdbx_strand_id
1 'polypeptide(L)'
;MDKVYITGHRNPDTDSIVSAMAYAALKNALGQRQYCAARLGQISDETKAVLDKFGAQPPELINNVRTQVRDLDFDTPPTLSPAATISRAWQMMQTDRISVLPV
;
A
#
# COMPACT_ATOMS: atom_id res chain seq x y z
N MET A 1 -3.47 -0.99 -13.27
CA MET A 1 -4.41 -0.38 -12.31
C MET A 1 -4.12 -0.92 -10.92
N ASP A 2 -3.98 -0.04 -9.96
CA ASP A 2 -3.60 -0.45 -8.61
C ASP A 2 -4.75 -1.17 -7.91
N LYS A 3 -4.41 -2.28 -7.25
CA LYS A 3 -5.36 -2.99 -6.42
C LYS A 3 -5.57 -2.25 -5.10
N VAL A 4 -6.80 -2.21 -4.63
CA VAL A 4 -7.13 -1.70 -3.30
C VAL A 4 -7.44 -2.90 -2.41
N TYR A 5 -6.67 -3.06 -1.34
CA TYR A 5 -6.87 -4.17 -0.41
C TYR A 5 -7.79 -3.77 0.72
N ILE A 6 -8.71 -4.66 1.03
CA ILE A 6 -9.65 -4.49 2.14
C ILE A 6 -9.31 -5.53 3.19
N THR A 7 -8.96 -5.08 4.38
CA THR A 7 -8.52 -5.94 5.48
C THR A 7 -9.37 -5.75 6.71
N GLY A 8 -9.36 -6.75 7.59
CA GLY A 8 -9.94 -6.67 8.92
C GLY A 8 -8.87 -6.68 10.00
N HIS A 9 -9.14 -7.39 11.08
CA HIS A 9 -8.22 -7.46 12.22
C HIS A 9 -6.91 -8.17 11.87
N ARG A 10 -5.88 -7.85 12.63
CA ARG A 10 -4.57 -8.51 12.51
C ARG A 10 -4.68 -10.01 12.78
N ASN A 11 -5.46 -10.40 13.79
CA ASN A 11 -5.82 -11.78 14.05
C ASN A 11 -7.25 -11.98 13.59
N PRO A 12 -7.45 -12.36 12.33
CA PRO A 12 -8.77 -12.31 11.74
C PRO A 12 -9.69 -13.41 12.28
N ASP A 13 -10.88 -13.01 12.70
CA ASP A 13 -11.97 -13.93 12.98
C ASP A 13 -12.82 -14.11 11.71
N THR A 14 -13.84 -14.96 11.81
CA THR A 14 -14.73 -15.22 10.68
C THR A 14 -15.40 -13.96 10.18
N ASP A 15 -15.84 -13.10 11.10
CA ASP A 15 -16.51 -11.85 10.78
C ASP A 15 -15.59 -10.91 9.98
N SER A 16 -14.34 -10.75 10.42
CA SER A 16 -13.35 -9.93 9.70
C SER A 16 -13.13 -10.41 8.28
N ILE A 17 -12.96 -11.70 8.09
CA ILE A 17 -12.70 -12.30 6.78
C ILE A 17 -13.92 -12.13 5.87
N VAL A 18 -15.10 -12.48 6.34
CA VAL A 18 -16.33 -12.44 5.54
C VAL A 18 -16.70 -11.00 5.20
N SER A 19 -16.55 -10.08 6.14
CA SER A 19 -16.86 -8.66 5.91
C SER A 19 -15.94 -8.05 4.85
N ALA A 20 -14.64 -8.36 4.88
CA ALA A 20 -13.71 -7.88 3.88
C ALA A 20 -14.05 -8.42 2.48
N MET A 21 -14.38 -9.70 2.39
CA MET A 21 -14.77 -10.33 1.13
C MET A 21 -16.08 -9.73 0.59
N ALA A 22 -17.06 -9.54 1.45
CA ALA A 22 -18.35 -8.96 1.04
C ALA A 22 -18.20 -7.52 0.56
N TYR A 23 -17.42 -6.72 1.26
CA TYR A 23 -17.19 -5.33 0.89
C TYR A 23 -16.44 -5.23 -0.43
N ALA A 24 -15.42 -6.05 -0.63
CA ALA A 24 -14.69 -6.10 -1.88
C ALA A 24 -15.61 -6.47 -3.05
N ALA A 25 -16.46 -7.48 -2.87
CA ALA A 25 -17.42 -7.89 -3.88
C ALA A 25 -18.41 -6.76 -4.22
N LEU A 26 -18.90 -6.07 -3.21
CA LEU A 26 -19.82 -4.94 -3.40
C LEU A 26 -19.16 -3.82 -4.22
N LYS A 27 -17.97 -3.41 -3.84
CA LYS A 27 -17.25 -2.32 -4.53
C LYS A 27 -16.93 -2.68 -5.97
N ASN A 28 -16.55 -3.93 -6.23
CA ASN A 28 -16.28 -4.40 -7.59
C ASN A 28 -17.58 -4.42 -8.42
N ALA A 29 -18.70 -4.80 -7.82
CA ALA A 29 -19.98 -4.82 -8.50
C ALA A 29 -20.46 -3.42 -8.88
N LEU A 30 -20.05 -2.39 -8.14
CA LEU A 30 -20.39 -0.98 -8.45
C LEU A 30 -19.53 -0.42 -9.59
N GLY A 31 -18.65 -1.21 -10.19
CA GLY A 31 -17.85 -0.80 -11.32
C GLY A 31 -16.70 0.14 -10.97
N GLN A 32 -16.34 0.26 -9.72
CA GLN A 32 -15.21 1.05 -9.27
C GLN A 32 -13.93 0.23 -9.44
N ARG A 33 -12.84 0.65 -8.84
CA ARG A 33 -11.54 0.00 -8.99
C ARG A 33 -11.54 -1.47 -8.59
N GLN A 34 -10.40 -2.15 -8.86
CA GLN A 34 -10.19 -3.51 -8.39
C GLN A 34 -9.98 -3.53 -6.89
N TYR A 35 -10.94 -4.06 -6.19
CA TYR A 35 -10.89 -4.27 -4.76
C TYR A 35 -10.63 -5.74 -4.48
N CYS A 36 -9.71 -6.02 -3.57
CA CYS A 36 -9.35 -7.38 -3.19
C CYS A 36 -9.44 -7.53 -1.68
N ALA A 37 -10.12 -8.57 -1.21
CA ALA A 37 -10.07 -8.89 0.19
C ALA A 37 -8.69 -9.43 0.54
N ALA A 38 -8.19 -9.10 1.72
CA ALA A 38 -6.92 -9.57 2.20
C ALA A 38 -7.00 -9.84 3.70
N ARG A 39 -6.07 -10.63 4.21
CA ARG A 39 -5.99 -10.94 5.62
C ARG A 39 -4.59 -10.66 6.15
N LEU A 40 -4.52 -10.27 7.40
CA LEU A 40 -3.25 -9.93 8.04
C LEU A 40 -2.73 -11.05 8.95
N GLY A 41 -3.43 -12.16 9.03
CA GLY A 41 -3.04 -13.29 9.87
C GLY A 41 -3.60 -14.61 9.38
N GLN A 42 -3.34 -15.65 10.13
CA GLN A 42 -3.78 -17.01 9.81
C GLN A 42 -5.29 -17.16 9.97
N ILE A 43 -5.88 -17.98 9.12
CA ILE A 43 -7.32 -18.28 9.15
C ILE A 43 -7.57 -19.37 10.19
N SER A 44 -8.58 -19.19 11.04
CA SER A 44 -9.01 -20.20 11.99
C SER A 44 -9.70 -21.37 11.28
N ASP A 45 -9.77 -22.52 11.97
CA ASP A 45 -10.45 -23.69 11.43
C ASP A 45 -11.94 -23.42 11.21
N GLU A 46 -12.56 -22.63 12.06
CA GLU A 46 -13.94 -22.20 11.91
C GLU A 46 -14.14 -21.44 10.62
N THR A 47 -13.27 -20.47 10.34
CA THR A 47 -13.33 -19.69 9.10
C THR A 47 -13.12 -20.56 7.88
N LYS A 48 -12.18 -21.49 7.92
CA LYS A 48 -11.97 -22.45 6.82
C LYS A 48 -13.22 -23.26 6.53
N ALA A 49 -13.88 -23.75 7.59
CA ALA A 49 -15.10 -24.54 7.43
C ALA A 49 -16.22 -23.72 6.79
N VAL A 50 -16.36 -22.46 7.19
CA VAL A 50 -17.37 -21.56 6.58
C VAL A 50 -17.08 -21.32 5.11
N LEU A 51 -15.84 -21.02 4.77
CA LEU A 51 -15.44 -20.75 3.38
C LEU A 51 -15.63 -21.99 2.51
N ASP A 52 -15.26 -23.16 3.00
CA ASP A 52 -15.43 -24.42 2.28
C ASP A 52 -16.91 -24.74 2.03
N LYS A 53 -17.74 -24.50 3.03
CA LYS A 53 -19.18 -24.74 2.93
C LYS A 53 -19.82 -23.93 1.80
N PHE A 54 -19.38 -22.70 1.61
CA PHE A 54 -19.94 -21.80 0.60
C PHE A 54 -19.09 -21.74 -0.68
N GLY A 55 -18.07 -22.59 -0.79
CA GLY A 55 -17.21 -22.63 -1.98
C GLY A 55 -16.40 -21.39 -2.22
N ALA A 56 -16.10 -20.62 -1.19
CA ALA A 56 -15.34 -19.38 -1.30
C ALA A 56 -13.85 -19.64 -1.10
N GLN A 57 -13.03 -18.88 -1.83
CA GLN A 57 -11.57 -18.95 -1.68
C GLN A 57 -11.12 -18.01 -0.55
N PRO A 58 -10.15 -18.44 0.27
CA PRO A 58 -9.63 -17.56 1.32
C PRO A 58 -8.94 -16.32 0.73
N PRO A 59 -9.01 -15.18 1.42
CA PRO A 59 -8.32 -13.97 0.98
C PRO A 59 -6.81 -14.12 1.00
N GLU A 60 -6.14 -13.30 0.19
CA GLU A 60 -4.69 -13.24 0.12
C GLU A 60 -4.08 -12.77 1.45
N LEU A 61 -2.99 -13.40 1.87
CA LEU A 61 -2.24 -12.98 3.06
C LEU A 61 -1.32 -11.81 2.71
N ILE A 62 -1.46 -10.73 3.47
CA ILE A 62 -0.55 -9.59 3.39
C ILE A 62 0.30 -9.58 4.66
N ASN A 63 1.62 -9.57 4.51
CA ASN A 63 2.54 -9.62 5.64
C ASN A 63 2.59 -8.32 6.42
N ASN A 64 2.45 -7.18 5.73
CA ASN A 64 2.43 -5.87 6.36
C ASN A 64 1.79 -4.84 5.44
N VAL A 65 1.36 -3.73 6.04
CA VAL A 65 0.80 -2.58 5.32
C VAL A 65 1.68 -1.35 5.52
N ARG A 66 2.96 -1.55 5.75
CA ARG A 66 3.89 -0.46 5.98
C ARG A 66 4.03 0.40 4.73
N THR A 67 4.14 1.69 4.94
CA THR A 67 4.42 2.64 3.88
C THR A 67 5.77 2.31 3.25
N GLN A 68 5.79 2.23 1.93
CA GLN A 68 7.01 2.02 1.16
C GLN A 68 7.46 3.34 0.55
N VAL A 69 8.71 3.40 0.12
CA VAL A 69 9.26 4.62 -0.50
C VAL A 69 8.42 5.04 -1.71
N ARG A 70 7.94 4.08 -2.51
CA ARG A 70 7.09 4.36 -3.67
C ARG A 70 5.74 4.98 -3.31
N ASP A 71 5.28 4.84 -2.07
CA ASP A 71 4.02 5.36 -1.59
C ASP A 71 4.15 6.80 -1.08
N LEU A 72 5.38 7.29 -0.94
CA LEU A 72 5.66 8.61 -0.45
C LEU A 72 5.70 9.62 -1.60
N ASP A 73 5.11 10.77 -1.35
CA ASP A 73 5.30 11.92 -2.21
C ASP A 73 6.52 12.68 -1.71
N PHE A 74 7.57 12.70 -2.48
CA PHE A 74 8.81 13.34 -2.07
C PHE A 74 9.35 14.25 -3.18
N ASP A 75 10.04 15.30 -2.75
CA ASP A 75 10.62 16.26 -3.66
C ASP A 75 11.75 15.65 -4.48
N THR A 76 11.87 16.11 -5.71
CA THR A 76 12.99 15.76 -6.58
C THR A 76 13.90 16.98 -6.69
N PRO A 77 14.85 17.14 -5.77
CA PRO A 77 15.72 18.30 -5.81
C PRO A 77 16.65 18.25 -7.02
N PRO A 78 17.14 19.42 -7.48
CA PRO A 78 18.14 19.43 -8.53
C PRO A 78 19.44 18.78 -8.04
N THR A 79 20.13 18.11 -8.95
CA THR A 79 21.43 17.49 -8.64
C THR A 79 22.57 18.38 -9.09
N LEU A 80 23.72 18.18 -8.46
CA LEU A 80 24.94 18.95 -8.76
C LEU A 80 26.00 18.03 -9.33
N SER A 81 26.65 18.47 -10.41
CA SER A 81 27.78 17.73 -10.97
C SER A 81 28.97 17.78 -10.01
N PRO A 82 29.73 16.67 -9.82
CA PRO A 82 30.93 16.70 -8.99
C PRO A 82 31.98 17.73 -9.44
N ALA A 83 31.95 18.12 -10.73
CA ALA A 83 32.86 19.12 -11.29
C ALA A 83 32.37 20.57 -11.10
N ALA A 84 31.19 20.77 -10.52
CA ALA A 84 30.64 22.10 -10.34
C ALA A 84 31.38 22.88 -9.23
N THR A 85 31.35 24.21 -9.35
CA THR A 85 32.00 25.08 -8.37
C THR A 85 31.10 25.29 -7.14
N ILE A 86 31.73 25.68 -6.04
CA ILE A 86 31.01 26.05 -4.80
C ILE A 86 30.07 27.23 -5.07
N SER A 87 30.48 28.18 -5.90
CA SER A 87 29.64 29.31 -6.28
C SER A 87 28.36 28.85 -6.97
N ARG A 88 28.45 27.88 -7.86
CA ARG A 88 27.28 27.32 -8.56
C ARG A 88 26.36 26.61 -7.57
N ALA A 89 26.92 25.83 -6.67
CA ALA A 89 26.14 25.14 -5.64
C ALA A 89 25.37 26.14 -4.77
N TRP A 90 26.05 27.21 -4.35
CA TRP A 90 25.42 28.28 -3.56
C TRP A 90 24.25 28.92 -4.30
N GLN A 91 24.41 29.24 -5.58
CA GLN A 91 23.35 29.82 -6.40
C GLN A 91 22.13 28.89 -6.49
N MET A 92 22.35 27.61 -6.72
CA MET A 92 21.27 26.63 -6.80
C MET A 92 20.53 26.52 -5.49
N MET A 93 21.24 26.49 -4.36
CA MET A 93 20.61 26.44 -3.05
C MET A 93 19.78 27.68 -2.75
N GLN A 94 20.28 28.86 -3.13
CA GLN A 94 19.57 30.12 -2.94
C GLN A 94 18.30 30.18 -3.82
N THR A 95 18.42 29.80 -5.09
CA THR A 95 17.32 29.85 -6.04
C THR A 95 16.19 28.90 -5.65
N ASP A 96 16.53 27.67 -5.27
CA ASP A 96 15.56 26.62 -4.95
C ASP A 96 15.21 26.56 -3.46
N ARG A 97 15.84 27.42 -2.64
CA ARG A 97 15.60 27.50 -1.18
C ARG A 97 15.80 26.15 -0.48
N ILE A 98 16.86 25.47 -0.82
CA ILE A 98 17.21 24.18 -0.23
C ILE A 98 18.54 24.30 0.51
N SER A 99 18.74 23.43 1.50
CA SER A 99 19.94 23.44 2.34
C SER A 99 20.92 22.31 2.00
N VAL A 100 20.52 21.38 1.16
CA VAL A 100 21.34 20.24 0.77
C VAL A 100 21.16 19.98 -0.73
N LEU A 101 22.28 19.70 -1.41
CA LEU A 101 22.28 19.34 -2.83
C LEU A 101 22.86 17.94 -3.01
N PRO A 102 22.14 16.99 -3.61
CA PRO A 102 22.71 15.70 -3.96
C PRO A 102 23.68 15.84 -5.15
N VAL A 103 24.71 15.03 -5.14
CA VAL A 103 25.74 15.04 -6.14
C VAL A 103 25.63 13.82 -7.07
#